data_6d5e3bce1ac007de581b45aeaf3bfce4
#
_entry.id   6d5e3bce1ac007de581b45aeaf3bfce4
#
_cell.length_a   1.000
_cell.length_b   1.000
_cell.length_c   1.000
_cell.angle_alpha   90.00
_cell.angle_beta   90.00
_cell.angle_gamma   90.00
#
_symmetry.space_group_name_H-M   'P 1'
#
loop_
_entity.id
_entity.type
_entity.pdbx_description
1 polymer ?
#
loop_
_entity_poly.entity_id
_entity_poly.type
_entity_poly.pdbx_seq_one_letter_code
_entity_poly.pdbx_strand_id
1 'polypeptide(L)'
;MKKIFILSCLFYCIISCNKDEAYIDLNNSYEIGEELSAGKLTTTLLGANAFDQAVPGLPINTDLLFFVGNSLFKQNWVSSPASTTARDGLGPTFNARACSACHNKDGRGLPLQNGDRFSAGFLMRISTEGTTTFGGPNAVTGYGTQIQDRANLGVYSEASVRIRYETIAGTFSDGATYELKKPIYSIENENFGSLQNILTSPRVGQQVIGLGLVDAISTDDILLNEDEFDTNKDGISGKANYVWNHILNRRDVGRFGWKANQPNLRQQVADAFSGDMGLTTSIFPEQNCPSPQQDCKDALNMVDFIKSLQIQMEDLDKTGKEGFVESASQLLIKELSQVDVNK
;
A
#
# COMPACT_ATOMS: atom_id res chain seq x y z
N MET A 1 -10.19 -51.39 44.53
CA MET A 1 -9.19 -50.38 44.04
C MET A 1 -9.47 -49.83 42.65
N LYS A 2 -10.11 -50.52 41.70
CA LYS A 2 -10.39 -49.99 40.33
C LYS A 2 -11.52 -48.91 40.26
N LYS A 3 -12.47 -48.86 41.21
CA LYS A 3 -13.58 -47.88 41.21
C LYS A 3 -13.17 -46.50 41.73
N ILE A 4 -12.16 -46.38 42.56
CA ILE A 4 -11.67 -45.10 43.11
C ILE A 4 -10.84 -44.34 42.07
N PHE A 5 -10.16 -45.06 41.17
CA PHE A 5 -9.34 -44.42 40.11
C PHE A 5 -10.19 -43.75 39.00
N ILE A 6 -11.36 -44.35 38.70
CA ILE A 6 -12.30 -43.77 37.69
C ILE A 6 -12.97 -42.51 38.24
N LEU A 7 -13.25 -42.42 39.52
CA LEU A 7 -13.86 -41.23 40.13
C LEU A 7 -12.85 -40.08 40.23
N SER A 8 -11.56 -40.36 40.44
CA SER A 8 -10.52 -39.35 40.47
C SER A 8 -10.24 -38.77 39.07
N CYS A 9 -10.28 -39.57 37.99
CA CYS A 9 -10.15 -39.07 36.62
C CYS A 9 -11.37 -38.22 36.17
N LEU A 10 -12.57 -38.56 36.61
CA LEU A 10 -13.75 -37.73 36.32
C LEU A 10 -13.71 -36.37 37.03
N PHE A 11 -13.12 -36.30 38.21
CA PHE A 11 -13.02 -35.04 38.97
C PHE A 11 -11.96 -34.10 38.39
N TYR A 12 -10.88 -34.63 37.72
CA TYR A 12 -9.87 -33.81 37.02
C TYR A 12 -10.37 -33.27 35.69
N CYS A 13 -11.34 -33.91 35.05
CA CYS A 13 -11.91 -33.41 33.80
C CYS A 13 -12.89 -32.23 33.98
N ILE A 14 -13.36 -31.97 35.21
CA ILE A 14 -14.35 -30.89 35.50
C ILE A 14 -13.63 -29.58 35.87
N ILE A 15 -12.32 -29.61 36.13
CA ILE A 15 -11.53 -28.40 36.51
C ILE A 15 -10.83 -27.75 35.30
N SER A 16 -10.93 -28.38 34.12
CA SER A 16 -10.20 -27.92 32.93
C SER A 16 -10.97 -26.93 32.02
N CYS A 17 -12.09 -26.42 32.43
CA CYS A 17 -12.84 -25.43 31.69
C CYS A 17 -13.40 -24.38 32.64
N ASN A 18 -12.57 -23.45 33.11
CA ASN A 18 -12.95 -22.14 33.58
C ASN A 18 -11.71 -21.28 33.76
N LYS A 19 -11.16 -20.83 32.63
CA LYS A 19 -10.62 -19.49 32.52
C LYS A 19 -11.47 -18.80 31.47
N ASP A 20 -12.72 -18.55 31.79
CA ASP A 20 -13.31 -17.32 31.34
C ASP A 20 -12.49 -16.24 32.06
N GLU A 21 -11.47 -15.75 31.40
CA GLU A 21 -10.96 -14.43 31.74
C GLU A 21 -12.18 -13.54 31.72
N ALA A 22 -12.49 -12.98 32.89
CA ALA A 22 -13.63 -12.09 33.04
C ALA A 22 -13.57 -11.14 31.83
N TYR A 23 -14.62 -11.16 31.01
CA TYR A 23 -14.82 -10.14 29.97
C TYR A 23 -14.65 -8.80 30.70
N ILE A 24 -13.48 -8.22 30.57
CA ILE A 24 -13.24 -6.86 31.02
C ILE A 24 -14.13 -6.07 30.08
N ASP A 25 -15.30 -5.67 30.60
CA ASP A 25 -16.10 -4.65 29.96
C ASP A 25 -15.14 -3.48 29.78
N LEU A 26 -14.62 -3.35 28.55
CA LEU A 26 -13.83 -2.19 28.16
C LEU A 26 -14.78 -1.04 28.33
N ASN A 27 -14.73 -0.49 29.54
CA ASN A 27 -15.58 0.61 29.95
C ASN A 27 -15.38 1.66 28.86
N ASN A 28 -16.36 1.84 27.99
CA ASN A 28 -16.40 2.79 26.88
C ASN A 28 -16.44 4.22 27.43
N SER A 29 -15.73 4.46 28.53
CA SER A 29 -15.55 5.79 29.08
C SER A 29 -14.57 6.54 28.20
N TYR A 30 -15.04 7.62 27.60
CA TYR A 30 -14.23 8.59 26.90
C TYR A 30 -13.01 8.99 27.75
N GLU A 31 -11.82 8.83 27.20
CA GLU A 31 -10.59 9.32 27.79
C GLU A 31 -10.29 10.72 27.27
N ILE A 32 -10.03 11.65 28.18
CA ILE A 32 -9.74 13.05 27.81
C ILE A 32 -8.54 13.09 26.86
N GLY A 33 -8.76 13.58 25.64
CA GLY A 33 -7.74 13.67 24.60
C GLY A 33 -7.74 12.51 23.61
N GLU A 34 -8.61 11.51 23.77
CA GLU A 34 -8.77 10.40 22.83
C GLU A 34 -9.04 10.89 21.40
N GLU A 35 -9.80 11.97 21.26
CA GLU A 35 -10.09 12.64 19.99
C GLU A 35 -8.87 13.31 19.36
N LEU A 36 -7.79 13.49 20.10
CA LEU A 36 -6.55 14.12 19.65
C LEU A 36 -5.48 13.08 19.31
N SER A 37 -5.83 12.06 18.52
CA SER A 37 -4.91 10.94 18.18
C SER A 37 -3.58 11.37 17.55
N ALA A 38 -3.51 12.56 16.94
CA ALA A 38 -2.29 13.20 16.46
C ALA A 38 -1.82 14.37 17.36
N GLY A 39 -2.33 14.47 18.61
CA GLY A 39 -2.02 15.55 19.53
C GLY A 39 -2.36 16.92 18.95
N LYS A 40 -1.44 17.87 19.01
CA LYS A 40 -1.60 19.23 18.47
C LYS A 40 -1.72 19.26 16.93
N LEU A 41 -1.41 18.16 16.24
CA LEU A 41 -1.51 18.04 14.79
C LEU A 41 -2.88 17.54 14.35
N THR A 42 -3.76 17.20 15.28
CA THR A 42 -5.11 16.74 14.96
C THR A 42 -5.90 17.87 14.31
N THR A 43 -6.48 17.61 13.14
CA THR A 43 -7.46 18.52 12.51
C THR A 43 -8.86 18.20 13.00
N THR A 44 -9.63 19.24 13.27
CA THR A 44 -11.05 19.13 13.69
C THR A 44 -12.02 19.34 12.54
N LEU A 45 -11.53 19.46 11.30
CA LEU A 45 -12.38 19.60 10.13
C LEU A 45 -13.17 18.32 9.90
N LEU A 46 -14.47 18.41 9.88
CA LEU A 46 -15.39 17.29 9.67
C LEU A 46 -15.88 17.24 8.22
N GLY A 47 -16.31 16.06 7.79
CA GLY A 47 -16.94 15.84 6.50
C GLY A 47 -16.03 15.22 5.45
N ALA A 48 -16.45 15.30 4.19
CA ALA A 48 -15.85 14.56 3.09
C ALA A 48 -14.39 14.93 2.76
N ASN A 49 -13.88 16.04 3.27
CA ASN A 49 -12.51 16.52 3.04
C ASN A 49 -11.66 16.46 4.32
N ALA A 50 -12.11 15.73 5.34
CA ALA A 50 -11.42 15.68 6.64
C ALA A 50 -9.99 15.16 6.52
N PHE A 51 -9.73 14.23 5.63
CA PHE A 51 -8.40 13.64 5.42
C PHE A 51 -7.53 14.41 4.41
N ASP A 52 -8.13 15.24 3.56
CA ASP A 52 -7.46 16.03 2.51
C ASP A 52 -7.01 17.40 3.07
N GLN A 53 -6.38 17.39 4.24
CA GLN A 53 -5.96 18.60 4.94
C GLN A 53 -4.46 18.57 5.26
N ALA A 54 -3.84 19.75 5.12
CA ALA A 54 -2.51 19.94 5.69
C ALA A 54 -2.55 19.83 7.21
N VAL A 55 -1.46 19.38 7.79
CA VAL A 55 -1.27 19.42 9.24
C VAL A 55 -1.39 20.86 9.73
N PRO A 56 -2.19 21.15 10.77
CA PRO A 56 -2.36 22.51 11.26
C PRO A 56 -1.05 23.07 11.85
N GLY A 57 -0.81 24.37 11.64
CA GLY A 57 0.33 25.08 12.22
C GLY A 57 1.67 24.88 11.52
N LEU A 58 1.67 24.36 10.29
CA LEU A 58 2.88 24.29 9.48
C LEU A 58 3.50 25.67 9.22
N PRO A 59 4.84 25.81 9.20
CA PRO A 59 5.51 27.00 8.68
C PRO A 59 5.07 27.29 7.23
N ILE A 60 4.98 28.55 6.85
CA ILE A 60 4.43 28.97 5.55
C ILE A 60 5.12 28.31 4.35
N ASN A 61 6.42 28.10 4.43
CA ASN A 61 7.16 27.44 3.33
C ASN A 61 6.80 25.95 3.22
N THR A 62 6.57 25.30 4.34
CA THR A 62 6.16 23.91 4.45
C THR A 62 4.73 23.72 3.94
N ASP A 63 3.84 24.63 4.34
CA ASP A 63 2.45 24.65 3.88
C ASP A 63 2.37 24.81 2.35
N LEU A 64 3.16 25.72 1.77
CA LEU A 64 3.24 25.88 0.31
C LEU A 64 3.72 24.61 -0.39
N LEU A 65 4.73 23.91 0.15
CA LEU A 65 5.22 22.64 -0.41
C LEU A 65 4.16 21.54 -0.32
N PHE A 66 3.38 21.50 0.77
CA PHE A 66 2.24 20.57 0.87
C PHE A 66 1.25 20.80 -0.28
N PHE A 67 0.87 22.03 -0.57
CA PHE A 67 -0.09 22.33 -1.66
C PHE A 67 0.48 22.01 -3.03
N VAL A 68 1.79 22.20 -3.27
CA VAL A 68 2.46 21.77 -4.51
C VAL A 68 2.40 20.24 -4.62
N GLY A 69 2.74 19.52 -3.56
CA GLY A 69 2.66 18.07 -3.50
C GLY A 69 1.24 17.53 -3.70
N ASN A 70 0.28 18.12 -3.02
CA ASN A 70 -1.15 17.76 -3.17
C ASN A 70 -1.66 18.02 -4.59
N SER A 71 -1.18 19.08 -5.26
CA SER A 71 -1.47 19.31 -6.67
C SER A 71 -0.92 18.19 -7.56
N LEU A 72 0.30 17.73 -7.35
CA LEU A 72 0.89 16.61 -8.10
C LEU A 72 0.16 15.29 -7.81
N PHE A 73 -0.25 15.06 -6.58
CA PHE A 73 -1.03 13.89 -6.18
C PHE A 73 -2.39 13.81 -6.88
N LYS A 74 -3.04 14.95 -7.09
CA LYS A 74 -4.41 15.05 -7.65
C LYS A 74 -4.44 15.13 -9.17
N GLN A 75 -3.39 15.56 -9.83
CA GLN A 75 -3.43 15.79 -11.27
C GLN A 75 -3.08 14.55 -12.08
N ASN A 76 -3.77 14.40 -13.22
CA ASN A 76 -3.55 13.28 -14.13
C ASN A 76 -2.24 13.45 -14.91
N TRP A 77 -1.48 12.38 -14.97
CA TRP A 77 -0.39 12.19 -15.90
C TRP A 77 -0.93 11.82 -17.27
N VAL A 78 -0.23 12.21 -18.31
CA VAL A 78 -0.59 11.96 -19.71
C VAL A 78 0.59 11.34 -20.46
N SER A 79 0.29 10.69 -21.58
CA SER A 79 1.32 10.14 -22.46
C SER A 79 2.20 11.26 -23.02
N SER A 80 3.48 11.00 -23.19
CA SER A 80 4.40 11.89 -23.87
C SER A 80 4.37 11.63 -25.39
N PRO A 81 4.63 12.66 -26.23
CA PRO A 81 4.82 14.08 -25.88
C PRO A 81 3.47 14.79 -25.66
N ALA A 82 3.42 15.67 -24.68
CA ALA A 82 2.23 16.48 -24.40
C ALA A 82 2.59 17.95 -24.19
N SER A 83 1.60 18.84 -24.36
CA SER A 83 1.78 20.27 -24.08
C SER A 83 2.02 20.56 -22.58
N THR A 84 1.62 19.65 -21.70
CA THR A 84 1.85 19.68 -20.25
C THR A 84 3.13 18.95 -19.90
N THR A 85 4.29 19.45 -20.32
CA THR A 85 5.60 18.79 -20.16
C THR A 85 5.95 18.41 -18.71
N ALA A 86 5.42 19.13 -17.73
CA ALA A 86 5.63 18.81 -16.30
C ALA A 86 4.86 17.56 -15.83
N ARG A 87 4.00 16.96 -16.65
CA ARG A 87 3.13 15.81 -16.30
C ARG A 87 2.90 14.86 -17.47
N ASP A 88 3.73 14.90 -18.47
CA ASP A 88 3.74 13.87 -19.49
C ASP A 88 4.64 12.70 -19.10
N GLY A 89 4.60 11.63 -19.87
CA GLY A 89 5.39 10.43 -19.67
C GLY A 89 4.68 9.32 -18.87
N LEU A 90 3.35 9.35 -18.81
CA LEU A 90 2.58 8.20 -18.35
C LEU A 90 3.03 6.93 -19.09
N GLY A 91 3.30 5.86 -18.36
CA GLY A 91 3.77 4.59 -18.94
C GLY A 91 2.80 3.99 -19.96
N PRO A 92 3.26 3.05 -20.79
CA PRO A 92 2.42 2.43 -21.82
C PRO A 92 1.24 1.68 -21.23
N THR A 93 1.46 0.96 -20.14
CA THR A 93 0.43 0.31 -19.31
C THR A 93 0.44 0.91 -17.92
N PHE A 94 -0.71 0.96 -17.26
CA PHE A 94 -0.87 1.57 -15.95
C PHE A 94 -2.18 1.12 -15.28
N ASN A 95 -2.31 1.36 -13.97
CA ASN A 95 -3.57 1.19 -13.24
C ASN A 95 -4.29 2.52 -13.01
N ALA A 96 -3.55 3.61 -12.86
CA ALA A 96 -4.12 4.92 -12.60
C ALA A 96 -3.29 6.02 -13.29
N ARG A 97 -3.90 7.19 -13.48
CA ARG A 97 -3.22 8.39 -14.03
C ARG A 97 -2.87 9.41 -12.96
N ALA A 98 -3.34 9.21 -11.74
CA ALA A 98 -3.09 10.07 -10.59
C ALA A 98 -3.17 9.24 -9.31
N CYS A 99 -2.46 9.64 -8.27
CA CYS A 99 -2.55 8.99 -6.96
C CYS A 99 -3.98 9.08 -6.40
N SER A 100 -4.61 10.26 -6.51
CA SER A 100 -5.98 10.50 -6.06
C SER A 100 -7.06 9.68 -6.79
N ALA A 101 -6.73 9.06 -7.93
CA ALA A 101 -7.66 8.15 -8.61
C ALA A 101 -7.88 6.86 -7.81
N CYS A 102 -6.86 6.42 -7.06
CA CYS A 102 -6.93 5.26 -6.17
C CYS A 102 -7.11 5.66 -4.69
N HIS A 103 -6.56 6.80 -4.30
CA HIS A 103 -6.61 7.36 -2.94
C HIS A 103 -7.47 8.63 -2.91
N ASN A 104 -8.76 8.49 -3.25
CA ASN A 104 -9.66 9.65 -3.32
C ASN A 104 -9.75 10.36 -1.97
N LYS A 105 -9.40 11.67 -1.96
CA LYS A 105 -9.33 12.50 -0.74
C LYS A 105 -8.47 11.86 0.36
N ASP A 106 -7.34 11.31 -0.05
CA ASP A 106 -6.37 10.61 0.78
C ASP A 106 -6.90 9.35 1.49
N GLY A 107 -8.11 8.95 1.11
CA GLY A 107 -8.79 7.78 1.64
C GLY A 107 -8.35 6.46 1.00
N ARG A 108 -9.10 5.43 1.33
CA ARG A 108 -8.91 4.07 0.84
C ARG A 108 -9.50 3.89 -0.56
N GLY A 109 -8.88 3.05 -1.37
CA GLY A 109 -9.43 2.55 -2.62
C GLY A 109 -10.69 1.69 -2.43
N LEU A 110 -11.37 1.37 -3.51
CA LEU A 110 -12.58 0.55 -3.51
C LEU A 110 -12.28 -0.86 -4.04
N PRO A 111 -12.86 -1.92 -3.47
CA PRO A 111 -12.78 -3.25 -4.03
C PRO A 111 -13.59 -3.34 -5.32
N LEU A 112 -13.20 -4.27 -6.21
CA LEU A 112 -14.02 -4.62 -7.36
C LEU A 112 -15.40 -5.12 -6.92
N GLN A 113 -16.43 -4.72 -7.64
CA GLN A 113 -17.78 -5.27 -7.50
C GLN A 113 -18.07 -6.27 -8.62
N ASN A 114 -19.09 -7.09 -8.43
CA ASN A 114 -19.49 -8.07 -9.44
C ASN A 114 -19.87 -7.36 -10.76
N GLY A 115 -19.20 -7.73 -11.84
CA GLY A 115 -19.37 -7.13 -13.15
C GLY A 115 -18.47 -5.92 -13.46
N ASP A 116 -17.75 -5.39 -12.49
CA ASP A 116 -16.82 -4.29 -12.73
C ASP A 116 -15.66 -4.73 -13.61
N ARG A 117 -15.20 -3.84 -14.46
CA ARG A 117 -13.95 -3.98 -15.23
C ARG A 117 -12.79 -3.34 -14.52
N PHE A 118 -13.04 -2.21 -13.87
CA PHE A 118 -12.06 -1.40 -13.17
C PHE A 118 -12.63 -0.97 -11.83
N SER A 119 -11.77 -0.82 -10.86
CA SER A 119 -12.10 -0.20 -9.58
C SER A 119 -11.09 0.89 -9.24
N ALA A 120 -11.55 1.88 -8.51
CA ALA A 120 -10.69 2.92 -7.99
C ALA A 120 -9.84 2.36 -6.84
N GLY A 121 -8.57 2.03 -7.16
CA GLY A 121 -7.62 1.57 -6.15
C GLY A 121 -7.62 0.06 -5.86
N PHE A 122 -8.18 -0.77 -6.74
CA PHE A 122 -7.95 -2.21 -6.72
C PHE A 122 -6.72 -2.56 -7.55
N LEU A 123 -5.85 -3.41 -7.01
CA LEU A 123 -4.64 -3.92 -7.66
C LEU A 123 -4.56 -5.43 -7.53
N MET A 124 -4.17 -6.11 -8.60
CA MET A 124 -3.80 -7.52 -8.58
C MET A 124 -2.28 -7.65 -8.64
N ARG A 125 -1.65 -7.87 -7.49
CA ARG A 125 -0.23 -8.23 -7.44
C ARG A 125 -0.05 -9.67 -7.88
N ILE A 126 1.01 -9.91 -8.66
CA ILE A 126 1.36 -11.22 -9.21
C ILE A 126 2.84 -11.50 -9.01
N SER A 127 3.19 -12.78 -8.96
CA SER A 127 4.59 -13.22 -8.92
C SER A 127 4.71 -14.67 -9.35
N THR A 128 5.92 -15.08 -9.71
CA THR A 128 6.29 -16.49 -9.72
C THR A 128 6.82 -16.92 -8.36
N GLU A 129 7.01 -18.22 -8.14
CA GLU A 129 7.59 -18.74 -6.89
C GLU A 129 9.01 -18.22 -6.65
N GLY A 130 9.37 -18.12 -5.37
CA GLY A 130 10.68 -17.66 -4.92
C GLY A 130 10.75 -16.15 -4.72
N THR A 131 11.97 -15.65 -4.52
CA THR A 131 12.26 -14.24 -4.24
C THR A 131 13.48 -13.77 -5.03
N THR A 132 13.53 -12.49 -5.32
CA THR A 132 14.73 -11.84 -5.89
C THR A 132 15.89 -11.80 -4.88
N THR A 133 17.07 -11.45 -5.34
CA THR A 133 18.25 -11.22 -4.47
C THR A 133 17.99 -10.16 -3.39
N PHE A 134 17.08 -9.24 -3.64
CA PHE A 134 16.67 -8.20 -2.68
C PHE A 134 15.54 -8.67 -1.73
N GLY A 135 15.02 -9.90 -1.90
CA GLY A 135 13.96 -10.46 -1.07
C GLY A 135 12.54 -10.09 -1.50
N GLY A 136 12.38 -9.32 -2.57
CA GLY A 136 11.09 -9.06 -3.19
C GLY A 136 10.55 -10.26 -3.98
N PRO A 137 9.27 -10.25 -4.39
CA PRO A 137 8.69 -11.31 -5.23
C PRO A 137 9.36 -11.34 -6.62
N ASN A 138 9.50 -12.53 -7.20
CA ASN A 138 9.96 -12.67 -8.57
C ASN A 138 8.89 -12.17 -9.55
N ALA A 139 9.32 -11.37 -10.51
CA ALA A 139 8.45 -10.85 -11.55
C ALA A 139 7.92 -11.98 -12.48
N VAL A 140 6.70 -11.83 -12.95
CA VAL A 140 6.13 -12.64 -14.01
C VAL A 140 6.60 -12.09 -15.35
N THR A 141 7.17 -12.95 -16.21
CA THR A 141 7.65 -12.53 -17.53
C THR A 141 6.53 -11.91 -18.35
N GLY A 142 6.77 -10.75 -18.90
CA GLY A 142 5.79 -9.99 -19.69
C GLY A 142 4.85 -9.09 -18.88
N TYR A 143 4.80 -9.23 -17.54
CA TYR A 143 3.83 -8.53 -16.68
C TYR A 143 4.44 -7.84 -15.45
N GLY A 144 5.65 -8.20 -15.05
CA GLY A 144 6.21 -7.65 -13.81
C GLY A 144 5.62 -8.26 -12.54
N THR A 145 5.35 -7.44 -11.53
CA THR A 145 4.82 -7.86 -10.22
C THR A 145 3.38 -7.41 -9.94
N GLN A 146 2.71 -6.82 -10.93
CA GLN A 146 1.37 -6.28 -10.84
C GLN A 146 0.71 -6.29 -12.22
N ILE A 147 -0.57 -6.61 -12.30
CA ILE A 147 -1.33 -6.49 -13.55
C ILE A 147 -1.74 -5.03 -13.74
N GLN A 148 -1.39 -4.47 -14.90
CA GLN A 148 -1.81 -3.15 -15.32
C GLN A 148 -2.97 -3.27 -16.30
N ASP A 149 -4.15 -2.93 -15.82
CA ASP A 149 -5.44 -3.17 -16.49
C ASP A 149 -5.84 -2.08 -17.49
N ARG A 150 -5.01 -1.03 -17.62
CA ARG A 150 -5.19 0.09 -18.54
C ARG A 150 -3.95 0.32 -19.37
N ALA A 151 -4.14 0.97 -20.51
CA ALA A 151 -3.06 1.31 -21.43
C ALA A 151 -3.31 2.65 -22.14
N ASN A 152 -2.25 3.19 -22.71
CA ASN A 152 -2.32 4.31 -23.64
C ASN A 152 -2.94 3.90 -24.98
N LEU A 153 -3.37 4.87 -25.76
CA LEU A 153 -3.91 4.64 -27.09
C LEU A 153 -2.90 3.88 -27.96
N GLY A 154 -3.36 2.79 -28.57
CA GLY A 154 -2.52 1.94 -29.43
C GLY A 154 -1.71 0.88 -28.69
N VAL A 155 -1.83 0.78 -27.37
CA VAL A 155 -1.22 -0.26 -26.53
C VAL A 155 -2.30 -1.15 -25.95
N TYR A 156 -2.07 -2.47 -25.88
CA TYR A 156 -2.94 -3.37 -25.14
C TYR A 156 -2.66 -3.26 -23.64
N SER A 157 -3.71 -3.27 -22.82
CA SER A 157 -3.54 -3.49 -21.38
C SER A 157 -3.01 -4.90 -21.12
N GLU A 158 -2.39 -5.13 -20.00
CA GLU A 158 -1.77 -6.42 -19.71
C GLU A 158 -2.79 -7.55 -19.60
N ALA A 159 -3.79 -7.34 -18.79
CA ALA A 159 -4.92 -8.26 -18.61
C ALA A 159 -6.08 -7.53 -17.93
N SER A 160 -7.20 -8.24 -17.75
CA SER A 160 -8.34 -7.76 -16.97
C SER A 160 -8.57 -8.66 -15.76
N VAL A 161 -8.87 -8.08 -14.61
CA VAL A 161 -9.25 -8.84 -13.41
C VAL A 161 -10.77 -8.80 -13.26
N ARG A 162 -11.39 -9.96 -13.03
CA ARG A 162 -12.81 -10.09 -12.72
C ARG A 162 -13.01 -10.63 -11.33
N ILE A 163 -14.13 -10.30 -10.74
CA ILE A 163 -14.54 -10.80 -9.45
C ILE A 163 -15.96 -11.34 -9.52
N ARG A 164 -16.19 -12.42 -8.80
CA ARG A 164 -17.51 -12.89 -8.39
C ARG A 164 -17.48 -13.19 -6.90
N TYR A 165 -18.61 -13.12 -6.25
CA TYR A 165 -18.72 -13.39 -4.81
C TYR A 165 -19.52 -14.67 -4.60
N GLU A 166 -19.07 -15.50 -3.69
CA GLU A 166 -19.78 -16.63 -3.12
C GLU A 166 -20.21 -16.29 -1.69
N THR A 167 -21.48 -16.55 -1.37
CA THR A 167 -21.98 -16.36 -0.03
C THR A 167 -21.59 -17.53 0.86
N ILE A 168 -21.01 -17.23 2.02
CA ILE A 168 -20.74 -18.20 3.09
C ILE A 168 -21.61 -17.81 4.26
N ALA A 169 -22.63 -18.65 4.56
CA ALA A 169 -23.45 -18.47 5.73
C ALA A 169 -22.77 -19.05 6.98
N GLY A 170 -22.96 -18.43 8.11
CA GLY A 170 -22.48 -18.89 9.41
C GLY A 170 -23.39 -18.44 10.55
N THR A 171 -23.08 -18.91 11.75
CA THR A 171 -23.85 -18.60 12.96
C THR A 171 -22.89 -18.31 14.11
N PHE A 172 -23.10 -17.23 14.81
CA PHE A 172 -22.38 -16.90 16.03
C PHE A 172 -22.80 -17.83 17.19
N SER A 173 -22.02 -17.84 18.26
CA SER A 173 -22.29 -18.69 19.44
C SER A 173 -23.60 -18.36 20.14
N ASP A 174 -24.11 -17.13 20.00
CA ASP A 174 -25.40 -16.67 20.52
C ASP A 174 -26.59 -17.04 19.62
N GLY A 175 -26.35 -17.71 18.47
CA GLY A 175 -27.38 -18.13 17.52
C GLY A 175 -27.69 -17.09 16.42
N ALA A 176 -27.14 -15.89 16.48
CA ALA A 176 -27.29 -14.90 15.41
C ALA A 176 -26.61 -15.39 14.10
N THR A 177 -27.28 -15.23 12.97
CA THR A 177 -26.72 -15.64 11.67
C THR A 177 -26.00 -14.50 10.99
N TYR A 178 -24.98 -14.84 10.18
CA TYR A 178 -24.29 -13.90 9.32
C TYR A 178 -24.02 -14.49 7.94
N GLU A 179 -23.81 -13.62 6.97
CA GLU A 179 -23.39 -13.98 5.63
C GLU A 179 -22.08 -13.24 5.27
N LEU A 180 -21.06 -14.00 4.88
CA LEU A 180 -19.82 -13.47 4.36
C LEU A 180 -19.80 -13.59 2.84
N LYS A 181 -19.16 -12.65 2.18
CA LYS A 181 -18.91 -12.67 0.73
C LYS A 181 -17.47 -13.07 0.46
N LYS A 182 -17.25 -14.30 0.00
CA LYS A 182 -15.94 -14.79 -0.42
C LYS A 182 -15.66 -14.31 -1.83
N PRO A 183 -14.62 -13.49 -2.06
CA PRO A 183 -14.24 -13.07 -3.40
C PRO A 183 -13.54 -14.21 -4.15
N ILE A 184 -13.92 -14.41 -5.40
CA ILE A 184 -13.29 -15.32 -6.36
C ILE A 184 -12.85 -14.48 -7.55
N TYR A 185 -11.53 -14.47 -7.79
CA TYR A 185 -10.93 -13.70 -8.86
C TYR A 185 -10.62 -14.56 -10.06
N SER A 186 -10.79 -14.01 -11.26
CA SER A 186 -10.27 -14.55 -12.52
C SER A 186 -9.50 -13.48 -13.27
N ILE A 187 -8.46 -13.91 -14.00
CA ILE A 187 -7.68 -13.05 -14.88
C ILE A 187 -8.10 -13.43 -16.31
N GLU A 188 -8.39 -12.42 -17.11
CA GLU A 188 -8.90 -12.57 -18.47
C GLU A 188 -8.16 -11.63 -19.42
N ASN A 189 -8.21 -11.91 -20.73
CA ASN A 189 -7.59 -11.08 -21.77
C ASN A 189 -6.08 -10.87 -21.54
N GLU A 190 -5.36 -11.95 -21.31
CA GLU A 190 -3.91 -11.98 -21.16
C GLU A 190 -3.24 -11.63 -22.49
N ASN A 191 -2.62 -10.45 -22.61
CA ASN A 191 -2.09 -9.96 -23.87
C ASN A 191 -0.58 -10.22 -24.07
N PHE A 192 0.16 -10.54 -23.01
CA PHE A 192 1.63 -10.64 -23.03
C PHE A 192 2.16 -12.00 -22.60
N GLY A 193 1.39 -13.04 -22.80
CA GLY A 193 1.70 -14.43 -22.46
C GLY A 193 0.77 -15.01 -21.41
N SER A 194 0.91 -16.31 -21.14
CA SER A 194 0.03 -17.00 -20.20
C SER A 194 0.34 -16.67 -18.75
N LEU A 195 -0.68 -16.40 -17.96
CA LEU A 195 -0.63 -16.20 -16.52
C LEU A 195 -1.01 -17.47 -15.72
N GLN A 196 -0.74 -18.65 -16.28
CA GLN A 196 -0.92 -19.91 -15.57
C GLN A 196 0.20 -20.12 -14.54
N ASN A 197 -0.15 -20.77 -13.43
CA ASN A 197 0.78 -21.13 -12.34
C ASN A 197 1.53 -19.94 -11.71
N ILE A 198 0.89 -18.79 -11.65
CA ILE A 198 1.39 -17.64 -10.92
C ILE A 198 0.77 -17.56 -9.52
N LEU A 199 1.44 -16.84 -8.62
CA LEU A 199 0.90 -16.44 -7.34
C LEU A 199 0.16 -15.11 -7.51
N THR A 200 -1.01 -14.98 -6.88
CA THR A 200 -1.84 -13.78 -6.94
C THR A 200 -2.10 -13.21 -5.55
N SER A 201 -2.14 -11.90 -5.44
CA SER A 201 -2.47 -11.20 -4.20
C SER A 201 -3.32 -9.96 -4.50
N PRO A 202 -4.64 -10.08 -4.44
CA PRO A 202 -5.54 -8.95 -4.63
C PRO A 202 -5.40 -7.95 -3.48
N ARG A 203 -5.37 -6.66 -3.80
CA ARG A 203 -5.21 -5.59 -2.83
C ARG A 203 -6.07 -4.39 -3.16
N VAL A 204 -6.53 -3.71 -2.13
CA VAL A 204 -7.18 -2.40 -2.22
C VAL A 204 -6.23 -1.36 -1.66
N GLY A 205 -6.08 -0.22 -2.35
CA GLY A 205 -5.23 0.88 -1.90
C GLY A 205 -5.58 1.30 -0.48
N GLN A 206 -4.56 1.44 0.37
CA GLN A 206 -4.71 1.92 1.74
C GLN A 206 -4.94 3.43 1.76
N GLN A 207 -5.44 3.96 2.87
CA GLN A 207 -5.44 5.40 3.09
C GLN A 207 -3.99 5.91 3.18
N VAL A 208 -3.79 7.18 2.78
CA VAL A 208 -2.46 7.82 2.77
C VAL A 208 -2.34 8.94 3.79
N ILE A 209 -3.28 9.01 4.74
CA ILE A 209 -3.27 9.95 5.85
C ILE A 209 -2.28 9.51 6.93
N GLY A 210 -1.61 10.46 7.57
CA GLY A 210 -0.75 10.21 8.74
C GLY A 210 0.53 9.40 8.45
N LEU A 211 0.87 9.10 7.20
CA LEU A 211 1.99 8.23 6.87
C LEU A 211 3.34 8.83 7.28
N GLY A 212 3.48 10.14 7.29
CA GLY A 212 4.68 10.80 7.78
C GLY A 212 4.91 10.60 9.29
N LEU A 213 3.84 10.48 10.07
CA LEU A 213 3.96 10.12 11.50
C LEU A 213 4.52 8.70 11.64
N VAL A 214 4.07 7.76 10.81
CA VAL A 214 4.62 6.39 10.78
C VAL A 214 6.08 6.38 10.36
N ASP A 215 6.46 7.23 9.38
CA ASP A 215 7.85 7.33 8.90
C ASP A 215 8.80 7.89 9.99
N ALA A 216 8.26 8.75 10.87
CA ALA A 216 9.02 9.38 11.96
C ALA A 216 9.24 8.47 13.18
N ILE A 217 8.52 7.35 13.32
CA ILE A 217 8.73 6.39 14.41
C ILE A 217 10.14 5.80 14.28
N SER A 218 10.91 5.77 15.37
CA SER A 218 12.24 5.19 15.34
C SER A 218 12.20 3.69 15.05
N THR A 219 13.23 3.16 14.41
CA THR A 219 13.33 1.71 14.17
C THR A 219 13.37 0.94 15.47
N ASP A 220 14.05 1.48 16.48
CA ASP A 220 14.17 0.84 17.79
C ASP A 220 12.81 0.71 18.48
N ASP A 221 11.95 1.73 18.40
CA ASP A 221 10.59 1.68 18.96
C ASP A 221 9.71 0.64 18.24
N ILE A 222 9.88 0.47 16.92
CA ILE A 222 9.18 -0.59 16.18
C ILE A 222 9.63 -1.96 16.65
N LEU A 223 10.94 -2.15 16.83
CA LEU A 223 11.53 -3.43 17.23
C LEU A 223 11.23 -3.81 18.69
N LEU A 224 10.86 -2.86 19.55
CA LEU A 224 10.36 -3.17 20.90
C LEU A 224 9.10 -4.04 20.89
N ASN A 225 8.33 -4.02 19.80
CA ASN A 225 7.14 -4.83 19.63
C ASN A 225 7.42 -6.19 18.96
N GLU A 226 8.67 -6.50 18.64
CA GLU A 226 9.03 -7.79 18.03
C GLU A 226 9.02 -8.88 19.10
N ASP A 227 8.20 -9.90 18.89
CA ASP A 227 8.14 -11.12 19.70
C ASP A 227 7.88 -12.33 18.79
N GLU A 228 8.92 -12.73 18.01
CA GLU A 228 8.80 -13.81 17.02
C GLU A 228 8.41 -15.14 17.65
N PHE A 229 8.78 -15.37 18.92
CA PHE A 229 8.65 -16.66 19.59
C PHE A 229 7.60 -16.67 20.72
N ASP A 230 6.75 -15.64 20.79
CA ASP A 230 5.74 -15.50 21.84
C ASP A 230 6.35 -15.71 23.25
N THR A 231 7.40 -14.94 23.52
CA THR A 231 8.19 -15.07 24.75
C THR A 231 7.37 -14.71 26.00
N ASN A 232 6.44 -13.78 25.86
CA ASN A 232 5.54 -13.34 26.91
C ASN A 232 4.36 -14.31 27.13
N LYS A 233 4.09 -15.25 26.19
CA LYS A 233 3.06 -16.28 26.20
C LYS A 233 1.63 -15.74 26.21
N ASP A 234 1.41 -14.64 25.50
CA ASP A 234 0.07 -14.07 25.30
C ASP A 234 -0.67 -14.67 24.09
N GLY A 235 -0.02 -15.55 23.33
CA GLY A 235 -0.55 -16.18 22.12
C GLY A 235 -0.40 -15.32 20.87
N ILE A 236 0.30 -14.19 20.95
CA ILE A 236 0.55 -13.29 19.84
C ILE A 236 2.05 -13.26 19.54
N SER A 237 2.44 -13.58 18.32
CA SER A 237 3.81 -13.44 17.85
C SER A 237 3.91 -12.34 16.81
N GLY A 238 5.01 -11.58 16.82
CA GLY A 238 5.28 -10.52 15.86
C GLY A 238 6.72 -10.55 15.38
N LYS A 239 6.91 -10.46 14.07
CA LYS A 239 8.23 -10.45 13.45
C LYS A 239 8.40 -9.24 12.55
N ALA A 240 9.51 -8.51 12.70
CA ALA A 240 9.86 -7.42 11.81
C ALA A 240 10.14 -7.94 10.39
N ASN A 241 9.59 -7.25 9.38
CA ASN A 241 9.89 -7.52 7.99
C ASN A 241 11.11 -6.69 7.55
N TYR A 242 12.25 -7.34 7.31
CA TYR A 242 13.46 -6.69 6.82
C TYR A 242 13.47 -6.67 5.29
N VAL A 243 13.36 -5.48 4.72
CA VAL A 243 13.22 -5.25 3.28
C VAL A 243 14.41 -4.48 2.72
N TRP A 244 14.58 -4.50 1.41
CA TRP A 244 15.67 -3.78 0.76
C TRP A 244 15.36 -2.29 0.66
N ASN A 245 16.26 -1.47 1.17
CA ASN A 245 16.26 -0.03 1.00
C ASN A 245 17.13 0.33 -0.20
N HIS A 246 16.51 0.70 -1.31
CA HIS A 246 17.20 1.05 -2.56
C HIS A 246 17.99 2.37 -2.46
N ILE A 247 17.61 3.26 -1.53
CA ILE A 247 18.29 4.54 -1.31
C ILE A 247 19.59 4.31 -0.54
N LEU A 248 19.57 3.46 0.47
CA LEU A 248 20.71 3.19 1.35
C LEU A 248 21.50 1.93 1.01
N ASN A 249 21.05 1.16 0.00
CA ASN A 249 21.65 -0.11 -0.43
C ASN A 249 21.88 -1.10 0.72
N ARG A 250 20.90 -1.24 1.62
CA ARG A 250 20.93 -2.17 2.74
C ARG A 250 19.54 -2.68 3.08
N ARG A 251 19.45 -3.66 3.97
CA ARG A 251 18.16 -4.06 4.54
C ARG A 251 17.81 -3.15 5.71
N ASP A 252 16.54 -2.71 5.72
CA ASP A 252 15.95 -1.91 6.80
C ASP A 252 14.59 -2.50 7.18
N VAL A 253 14.05 -2.11 8.34
CA VAL A 253 12.72 -2.51 8.79
C VAL A 253 11.66 -1.89 7.88
N GLY A 254 10.82 -2.73 7.30
CA GLY A 254 9.69 -2.32 6.48
C GLY A 254 8.55 -1.72 7.31
N ARG A 255 7.89 -0.70 6.77
CA ARG A 255 6.85 0.09 7.45
C ARG A 255 5.59 0.26 6.61
N PHE A 256 5.75 0.42 5.29
CA PHE A 256 4.67 0.81 4.38
C PHE A 256 4.23 -0.34 3.49
N GLY A 257 3.00 -0.22 2.97
CA GLY A 257 2.32 -1.25 2.23
C GLY A 257 1.67 -2.31 3.12
N TRP A 258 0.76 -3.11 2.55
CA TRP A 258 -0.02 -4.12 3.29
C TRP A 258 0.81 -5.18 4.03
N LYS A 259 2.07 -5.35 3.65
CA LYS A 259 2.99 -6.34 4.25
C LYS A 259 4.25 -5.68 4.77
N ALA A 260 4.21 -4.39 5.07
CA ALA A 260 5.39 -3.63 5.48
C ALA A 260 6.60 -3.92 4.58
N ASN A 261 6.40 -3.85 3.26
CA ASN A 261 7.43 -4.22 2.28
C ASN A 261 8.23 -3.02 1.73
N GLN A 262 7.99 -1.82 2.24
CA GLN A 262 8.74 -0.62 1.92
C GLN A 262 9.31 0.01 3.21
N PRO A 263 10.61 0.38 3.23
CA PRO A 263 11.27 0.82 4.47
C PRO A 263 11.01 2.28 4.81
N ASN A 264 10.68 3.12 3.84
CA ASN A 264 10.43 4.55 4.00
C ASN A 264 9.39 5.04 2.98
N LEU A 265 8.84 6.21 3.26
CA LEU A 265 7.77 6.78 2.43
C LEU A 265 8.26 7.19 1.04
N ARG A 266 9.50 7.68 0.92
CA ARG A 266 10.09 8.07 -0.36
C ARG A 266 10.14 6.88 -1.34
N GLN A 267 10.61 5.72 -0.88
CA GLN A 267 10.66 4.52 -1.71
C GLN A 267 9.24 3.98 -2.01
N GLN A 268 8.32 4.04 -1.04
CA GLN A 268 6.93 3.66 -1.26
C GLN A 268 6.27 4.48 -2.38
N VAL A 269 6.48 5.80 -2.40
CA VAL A 269 5.93 6.68 -3.44
C VAL A 269 6.59 6.42 -4.80
N ALA A 270 7.90 6.19 -4.83
CA ALA A 270 8.61 5.84 -6.05
C ALA A 270 8.16 4.49 -6.64
N ASP A 271 7.88 3.49 -5.78
CA ASP A 271 7.32 2.19 -6.21
C ASP A 271 5.90 2.35 -6.79
N ALA A 272 5.08 3.23 -6.20
CA ALA A 272 3.76 3.56 -6.73
C ALA A 272 3.83 4.28 -8.09
N PHE A 273 4.76 5.23 -8.28
CA PHE A 273 4.99 5.84 -9.57
C PHE A 273 5.35 4.79 -10.64
N SER A 274 6.26 3.90 -10.33
CA SER A 274 6.68 2.84 -11.26
C SER A 274 5.56 1.82 -11.49
N GLY A 275 5.00 1.24 -10.42
CA GLY A 275 4.04 0.15 -10.50
C GLY A 275 2.67 0.58 -11.02
N ASP A 276 2.13 1.70 -10.55
CA ASP A 276 0.75 2.08 -10.83
C ASP A 276 0.59 2.99 -12.05
N MET A 277 1.64 3.75 -12.42
CA MET A 277 1.62 4.72 -13.51
C MET A 277 2.69 4.49 -14.59
N GLY A 278 3.62 3.56 -14.37
CA GLY A 278 4.72 3.31 -15.29
C GLY A 278 5.72 4.46 -15.39
N LEU A 279 5.82 5.30 -14.35
CA LEU A 279 6.72 6.43 -14.29
C LEU A 279 8.05 6.01 -13.65
N THR A 280 9.16 6.28 -14.33
CA THR A 280 10.50 6.04 -13.77
C THR A 280 10.89 7.12 -12.77
N THR A 281 11.77 6.76 -11.84
CA THR A 281 12.36 7.66 -10.84
C THR A 281 13.85 7.35 -10.69
N SER A 282 14.60 8.18 -9.97
CA SER A 282 16.00 7.88 -9.62
C SER A 282 16.14 6.62 -8.76
N ILE A 283 15.09 6.26 -8.00
CA ILE A 283 15.07 5.04 -7.17
C ILE A 283 14.74 3.81 -8.02
N PHE A 284 13.82 3.95 -8.98
CA PHE A 284 13.40 2.91 -9.91
C PHE A 284 13.51 3.44 -11.35
N PRO A 285 14.73 3.40 -11.94
CA PRO A 285 14.98 3.95 -13.26
C PRO A 285 14.54 3.04 -14.41
N GLU A 286 14.23 1.77 -14.12
CA GLU A 286 13.85 0.79 -15.12
C GLU A 286 12.41 1.00 -15.58
N GLN A 287 12.20 0.82 -16.89
CA GLN A 287 10.87 0.91 -17.49
C GLN A 287 9.96 -0.22 -16.97
N ASN A 288 8.71 0.11 -16.71
CA ASN A 288 7.67 -0.86 -16.40
C ASN A 288 7.02 -1.48 -17.65
N CYS A 289 7.81 -1.69 -18.71
CA CYS A 289 7.42 -2.41 -19.91
C CYS A 289 8.43 -3.54 -20.10
N PRO A 290 8.18 -4.72 -19.49
CA PRO A 290 9.15 -5.80 -19.53
C PRO A 290 9.41 -6.26 -20.97
N SER A 291 10.67 -6.50 -21.29
CA SER A 291 11.04 -7.18 -22.54
C SER A 291 10.57 -8.65 -22.45
N PRO A 292 9.94 -9.21 -23.46
CA PRO A 292 9.88 -8.81 -24.86
C PRO A 292 8.47 -8.33 -25.31
N GLN A 293 7.89 -7.37 -24.64
CA GLN A 293 6.60 -6.83 -25.06
C GLN A 293 6.74 -6.08 -26.38
N GLN A 294 6.61 -6.81 -27.48
CA GLN A 294 6.74 -6.28 -28.83
C GLN A 294 5.77 -5.12 -29.05
N ASP A 295 4.55 -5.24 -28.53
CA ASP A 295 3.48 -4.26 -28.72
C ASP A 295 3.72 -2.95 -27.97
N CYS A 296 4.41 -2.95 -26.82
CA CYS A 296 4.87 -1.74 -26.17
C CYS A 296 5.86 -0.95 -27.04
N LYS A 297 6.62 -1.66 -27.88
CA LYS A 297 7.60 -1.05 -28.80
C LYS A 297 6.95 -0.49 -30.06
N ASP A 298 5.91 -1.16 -30.54
CA ASP A 298 5.26 -0.83 -31.82
C ASP A 298 4.20 0.26 -31.65
N ALA A 299 3.53 0.32 -30.53
CA ALA A 299 2.43 1.25 -30.26
C ALA A 299 2.90 2.65 -29.82
N LEU A 300 4.09 2.75 -29.26
CA LEU A 300 4.74 4.03 -28.98
C LEU A 300 5.91 4.16 -29.93
N ASN A 301 5.98 5.27 -30.64
CA ASN A 301 7.23 5.59 -31.29
C ASN A 301 8.33 5.53 -30.22
N MET A 302 9.18 4.50 -30.29
CA MET A 302 10.18 4.17 -29.27
C MET A 302 11.07 5.36 -28.93
N VAL A 303 11.29 6.25 -29.91
CA VAL A 303 12.07 7.47 -29.70
C VAL A 303 11.34 8.45 -28.81
N ASP A 304 10.03 8.57 -28.95
CA ASP A 304 9.23 9.49 -28.13
C ASP A 304 9.00 8.92 -26.75
N PHE A 305 8.87 7.59 -26.60
CA PHE A 305 8.80 6.93 -25.31
C PHE A 305 10.13 7.04 -24.53
N ILE A 306 11.27 6.76 -25.17
CA ILE A 306 12.58 6.92 -24.54
C ILE A 306 12.85 8.39 -24.20
N LYS A 307 12.49 9.34 -25.08
CA LYS A 307 12.58 10.76 -24.76
C LYS A 307 11.70 11.16 -23.60
N SER A 308 10.48 10.61 -23.51
CA SER A 308 9.60 10.89 -22.38
C SER A 308 10.18 10.43 -21.05
N LEU A 309 10.81 9.26 -21.04
CA LEU A 309 11.49 8.72 -19.86
C LEU A 309 12.75 9.54 -19.51
N GLN A 310 13.54 9.96 -20.50
CA GLN A 310 14.70 10.82 -20.30
C GLN A 310 14.30 12.19 -19.78
N ILE A 311 13.25 12.80 -20.34
CA ILE A 311 12.70 14.07 -19.87
C ILE A 311 12.19 13.92 -18.43
N GLN A 312 11.55 12.81 -18.09
CA GLN A 312 11.14 12.54 -16.71
C GLN A 312 12.31 12.44 -15.74
N MET A 313 13.38 11.76 -16.13
CA MET A 313 14.59 11.66 -15.32
C MET A 313 15.29 13.02 -15.15
N GLU A 314 15.35 13.84 -16.19
CA GLU A 314 15.92 15.18 -16.14
C GLU A 314 15.02 16.20 -15.43
N ASP A 315 13.70 16.10 -15.58
CA ASP A 315 12.73 16.98 -14.93
C ASP A 315 12.48 16.62 -13.47
N LEU A 316 12.64 15.36 -13.08
CA LEU A 316 12.64 14.96 -11.67
C LEU A 316 13.69 15.73 -10.86
N ASP A 317 14.84 15.97 -11.48
CA ASP A 317 15.94 16.74 -10.87
C ASP A 317 15.67 18.26 -10.88
N LYS A 318 14.98 18.76 -11.92
CA LYS A 318 14.76 20.20 -12.13
C LYS A 318 13.44 20.75 -11.59
N THR A 319 12.39 19.95 -11.52
CA THR A 319 11.03 20.41 -11.16
C THR A 319 10.56 19.97 -9.79
N GLY A 320 11.41 19.34 -8.98
CA GLY A 320 11.04 18.94 -7.63
C GLY A 320 10.06 17.78 -7.54
N LYS A 321 9.96 16.90 -8.55
CA LYS A 321 9.24 15.62 -8.40
C LYS A 321 9.91 14.74 -7.36
N GLU A 322 11.24 14.70 -7.31
CA GLU A 322 11.97 14.18 -6.14
C GLU A 322 11.72 15.04 -4.91
N GLY A 323 11.69 16.37 -5.08
CA GLY A 323 11.26 17.29 -4.05
C GLY A 323 9.85 17.02 -3.52
N PHE A 324 8.91 16.48 -4.33
CA PHE A 324 7.59 16.07 -3.84
C PHE A 324 7.68 14.80 -2.98
N VAL A 325 8.36 13.77 -3.46
CA VAL A 325 8.59 12.55 -2.67
C VAL A 325 9.42 12.88 -1.44
N GLU A 326 10.42 13.73 -1.57
CA GLU A 326 11.26 14.22 -0.49
C GLU A 326 10.53 15.20 0.42
N SER A 327 9.77 16.14 -0.12
CA SER A 327 9.02 17.13 0.65
C SER A 327 7.84 16.52 1.38
N ALA A 328 7.10 15.59 0.79
CA ALA A 328 6.03 14.88 1.50
C ALA A 328 6.59 14.06 2.68
N SER A 329 7.79 13.47 2.52
CA SER A 329 8.42 12.71 3.59
C SER A 329 9.27 13.57 4.55
N GLN A 330 10.14 14.46 4.05
CA GLN A 330 11.01 15.30 4.89
C GLN A 330 10.29 16.41 5.62
N LEU A 331 9.21 16.95 5.06
CA LEU A 331 8.40 17.97 5.71
C LEU A 331 7.75 17.44 6.99
N LEU A 332 7.19 16.25 6.94
CA LEU A 332 6.62 15.60 8.10
C LEU A 332 7.70 15.14 9.10
N ILE A 333 8.84 14.62 8.62
CA ILE A 333 9.95 14.19 9.49
C ILE A 333 10.63 15.37 10.16
N LYS A 334 10.90 16.45 9.43
CA LYS A 334 11.56 17.63 9.97
C LYS A 334 10.71 18.38 11.00
N GLU A 335 9.42 18.48 10.75
CA GLU A 335 8.46 19.10 11.68
C GLU A 335 8.27 18.26 12.93
N LEU A 336 8.18 16.95 12.81
CA LEU A 336 8.05 16.05 13.95
C LEU A 336 9.31 16.00 14.81
N SER A 337 10.51 16.16 14.22
CA SER A 337 11.75 16.28 14.98
C SER A 337 11.86 17.58 15.79
N GLN A 338 11.05 18.59 15.49
CA GLN A 338 10.95 19.85 16.23
C GLN A 338 9.80 19.87 17.25
N VAL A 339 8.91 18.89 17.22
CA VAL A 339 7.86 18.71 18.23
C VAL A 339 8.50 18.06 19.45
N ASP A 340 8.72 18.87 20.50
CA ASP A 340 9.12 18.35 21.82
C ASP A 340 7.95 17.55 22.41
N VAL A 341 7.99 16.23 22.23
CA VAL A 341 6.97 15.28 22.72
C VAL A 341 6.90 15.25 24.28
N ASN A 342 7.80 15.97 24.97
CA ASN A 342 7.85 16.04 26.43
C ASN A 342 7.23 17.33 27.00
N LYS A 343 6.53 18.11 26.20
CA LYS A 343 5.81 19.31 26.67
C LYS A 343 4.30 19.14 26.56
#